data_51f16396506c2157c6591d72918b25f1
#
_entry.id   51f16396506c2157c6591d72918b25f1
#
_cell.length_a   1.000
_cell.length_b   1.000
_cell.length_c   1.000
_cell.angle_alpha   90.00
_cell.angle_beta   90.00
_cell.angle_gamma   90.00
#
_symmetry.space_group_name_H-M   'P 1'
#
loop_
_entity.id
_entity.type
_entity.pdbx_description
1 polymer ?
#
loop_
_entity_poly.entity_id
_entity_poly.type
_entity_poly.pdbx_seq_one_letter_code
_entity_poly.pdbx_strand_id
1 'polypeptide(L)'
;MKIVYNIAATYNSGGMERVLANKANWLVQNGHEVTILTTDQRKRSPFFRLDPRIKTLDLDINYEENNGNSFLHKLIHYPFKLRRHKRALRKLLPELNADVVISMFCNEVSILPQIKDGSKKVLEIHFSRFKRLQY
;
A
#
# COMPACT_ATOMS: atom_id res chain seq x y z
N MET A 1 -17.37 -0.05 -8.46
CA MET A 1 -15.99 -0.34 -8.90
C MET A 1 -15.25 -1.11 -7.82
N LYS A 2 -14.32 -1.92 -8.22
CA LYS A 2 -13.40 -2.60 -7.30
C LYS A 2 -12.10 -1.80 -7.26
N ILE A 3 -11.76 -1.29 -6.07
CA ILE A 3 -10.62 -0.40 -5.87
C ILE A 3 -9.66 -1.03 -4.87
N VAL A 4 -8.38 -1.07 -5.21
CA VAL A 4 -7.32 -1.59 -4.34
C VAL A 4 -6.38 -0.45 -4.00
N TYR A 5 -6.18 -0.21 -2.71
CA TYR A 5 -5.18 0.73 -2.20
C TYR A 5 -3.94 -0.01 -1.71
N ASN A 6 -2.77 0.56 -1.97
CA ASN A 6 -1.49 0.05 -1.48
C ASN A 6 -0.84 1.10 -0.58
N ILE A 7 -0.56 0.73 0.64
CA ILE A 7 0.12 1.55 1.64
C ILE A 7 1.02 0.65 2.48
N ALA A 8 2.06 1.20 3.09
CA ALA A 8 2.96 0.41 3.93
C ALA A 8 2.24 -0.17 5.15
N ALA A 9 1.51 0.67 5.87
CA ALA A 9 0.74 0.26 7.05
C ALA A 9 -0.36 1.28 7.35
N THR A 10 -1.35 0.86 8.14
CA THR A 10 -2.48 1.71 8.54
C THR A 10 -2.51 2.02 10.04
N TYR A 11 -1.55 1.51 10.81
CA TYR A 11 -1.53 1.68 12.27
C TYR A 11 -0.95 3.02 12.74
N ASN A 12 -0.36 3.82 11.84
CA ASN A 12 0.21 5.12 12.18
C ASN A 12 -0.86 6.23 12.14
N SER A 13 -0.62 7.30 12.89
CA SER A 13 -1.51 8.46 12.93
C SER A 13 -1.18 9.52 11.87
N GLY A 14 -0.50 9.13 10.80
CA GLY A 14 -0.03 10.04 9.76
C GLY A 14 -1.12 10.58 8.85
N GLY A 15 -0.78 11.59 8.07
CA GLY A 15 -1.69 12.22 7.12
C GLY A 15 -2.13 11.30 5.99
N MET A 16 -1.23 10.43 5.51
CA MET A 16 -1.56 9.45 4.47
C MET A 16 -2.61 8.46 4.94
N GLU A 17 -2.44 7.93 6.14
CA GLU A 17 -3.35 6.95 6.75
C GLU A 17 -4.74 7.57 6.97
N ARG A 18 -4.78 8.84 7.38
CA ARG A 18 -6.03 9.59 7.56
C ARG A 18 -6.76 9.80 6.24
N VAL A 19 -6.05 10.24 5.21
CA VAL A 19 -6.62 10.45 3.87
C VAL A 19 -7.16 9.14 3.31
N LEU A 20 -6.38 8.06 3.45
CA LEU A 20 -6.78 6.73 3.00
C LEU A 20 -8.06 6.27 3.70
N ALA A 21 -8.12 6.38 5.03
CA ALA A 21 -9.29 5.98 5.81
C ALA A 21 -10.53 6.76 5.38
N ASN A 22 -10.42 8.08 5.23
CA ASN A 22 -11.54 8.93 4.81
C ASN A 22 -12.04 8.54 3.41
N LYS A 23 -11.14 8.37 2.46
CA LYS A 23 -11.50 7.99 1.09
C LYS A 23 -12.09 6.60 1.02
N ALA A 24 -11.46 5.63 1.66
CA ALA A 24 -11.92 4.24 1.64
C ALA A 24 -13.31 4.09 2.26
N ASN A 25 -13.55 4.73 3.40
CA ASN A 25 -14.85 4.73 4.05
C ASN A 25 -15.92 5.36 3.16
N TRP A 26 -15.61 6.50 2.53
CA TRP A 26 -16.53 7.17 1.61
C TRP A 26 -16.88 6.28 0.41
N LEU A 27 -15.87 5.66 -0.19
CA LEU A 27 -16.06 4.79 -1.36
C LEU A 27 -16.96 3.60 -1.04
N VAL A 28 -16.73 2.93 0.09
CA VAL A 28 -17.55 1.80 0.52
C VAL A 28 -18.99 2.23 0.79
N GLN A 29 -19.19 3.39 1.40
CA GLN A 29 -20.54 3.94 1.65
C GLN A 29 -21.27 4.29 0.36
N ASN A 30 -20.54 4.52 -0.72
CA ASN A 30 -21.10 4.83 -2.05
C ASN A 30 -21.13 3.62 -2.99
N GLY A 31 -21.08 2.41 -2.46
CA GLY A 31 -21.30 1.18 -3.21
C GLY A 31 -20.07 0.60 -3.90
N HIS A 32 -18.87 1.13 -3.64
CA HIS A 32 -17.62 0.57 -4.19
C HIS A 32 -17.06 -0.52 -3.29
N GLU A 33 -16.41 -1.52 -3.87
CA GLU A 33 -15.63 -2.51 -3.12
C GLU A 33 -14.21 -2.00 -2.94
N VAL A 34 -13.73 -1.93 -1.70
CA VAL A 34 -12.40 -1.43 -1.38
C VAL A 34 -11.59 -2.49 -0.66
N THR A 35 -10.37 -2.71 -1.14
CA THR A 35 -9.36 -3.56 -0.49
C THR A 35 -8.11 -2.73 -0.23
N ILE A 36 -7.57 -2.84 0.98
CA ILE A 36 -6.33 -2.18 1.36
C ILE A 36 -5.25 -3.25 1.51
N LEU A 37 -4.19 -3.13 0.72
CA LEU A 37 -3.01 -3.98 0.80
C LEU A 37 -1.91 -3.25 1.56
N THR A 38 -1.35 -3.92 2.56
CA THR A 38 -0.22 -3.39 3.34
C THR A 38 0.99 -4.31 3.22
N THR A 39 2.16 -3.79 3.52
CA THR A 39 3.40 -4.58 3.53
C THR A 39 3.97 -4.76 4.93
N ASP A 40 3.71 -3.80 5.82
CA ASP A 40 4.33 -3.69 7.14
C ASP A 40 3.30 -3.55 8.26
N GLN A 41 2.12 -4.14 8.14
CA GLN A 41 1.05 -4.00 9.15
C GLN A 41 1.38 -4.65 10.48
N ARG A 42 2.14 -5.73 10.48
CA ARG A 42 2.60 -6.45 11.67
C ARG A 42 1.46 -6.85 12.62
N LYS A 43 0.32 -7.23 12.07
CA LYS A 43 -0.89 -7.63 12.83
C LYS A 43 -1.42 -6.54 13.76
N ARG A 44 -1.08 -5.27 13.50
CA ARG A 44 -1.58 -4.14 14.28
C ARG A 44 -2.91 -3.64 13.71
N SER A 45 -3.75 -3.11 14.58
CA SER A 45 -5.02 -2.51 14.15
C SER A 45 -4.80 -1.16 13.47
N PRO A 46 -5.66 -0.78 12.50
CA PRO A 46 -5.62 0.55 11.92
C PRO A 46 -5.81 1.63 12.98
N PHE A 47 -5.07 2.74 12.86
CA PHE A 47 -5.22 3.86 13.77
C PHE A 47 -6.56 4.59 13.57
N PHE A 48 -6.91 4.87 12.30
CA PHE A 48 -8.18 5.47 11.95
C PHE A 48 -9.20 4.36 11.67
N ARG A 49 -10.44 4.58 12.12
CA ARG A 49 -11.50 3.61 11.96
C ARG A 49 -11.82 3.36 10.47
N LEU A 50 -11.83 2.09 10.09
CA LEU A 50 -12.23 1.65 8.75
C LEU A 50 -13.60 0.96 8.80
N ASP A 51 -14.41 1.20 7.78
CA ASP A 51 -15.69 0.52 7.63
C ASP A 51 -15.47 -1.01 7.57
N PRO A 52 -16.29 -1.79 8.28
CA PRO A 52 -16.12 -3.26 8.30
C PRO A 52 -16.19 -3.94 6.93
N ARG A 53 -16.77 -3.29 5.94
CA ARG A 53 -16.86 -3.81 4.57
C ARG A 53 -15.53 -3.69 3.81
N ILE A 54 -14.59 -2.90 4.29
CA ILE A 54 -13.27 -2.77 3.68
C ILE A 54 -12.47 -4.03 3.98
N LYS A 55 -11.94 -4.67 2.93
CA LYS A 55 -11.04 -5.80 3.07
C LYS A 55 -9.63 -5.30 3.30
N THR A 56 -8.93 -5.86 4.28
CA THR A 56 -7.54 -5.53 4.57
C THR A 56 -6.69 -6.79 4.49
N LEU A 57 -5.60 -6.73 3.73
CA LEU A 57 -4.67 -7.84 3.55
C LEU A 57 -3.25 -7.35 3.73
N ASP A 58 -2.49 -7.99 4.62
CA ASP A 58 -1.07 -7.70 4.77
C ASP A 58 -0.24 -8.71 3.98
N LEU A 59 0.66 -8.21 3.13
CA LEU A 59 1.56 -9.04 2.33
C LEU A 59 2.74 -9.57 3.14
N ASP A 60 2.93 -9.06 4.35
CA ASP A 60 3.96 -9.49 5.29
C ASP A 60 5.38 -9.39 4.71
N ILE A 61 5.65 -8.31 4.00
CA ILE A 61 6.98 -8.05 3.43
C ILE A 61 7.92 -7.48 4.49
N ASN A 62 7.41 -6.55 5.32
CA ASN A 62 8.14 -5.98 6.46
C ASN A 62 9.43 -5.27 6.04
N TYR A 63 9.33 -4.27 5.17
CA TYR A 63 10.47 -3.46 4.73
C TYR A 63 11.18 -2.77 5.89
N GLU A 64 10.43 -2.32 6.88
CA GLU A 64 10.97 -1.62 8.05
C GLU A 64 11.62 -2.53 9.09
N GLU A 65 11.47 -3.83 8.97
CA GLU A 65 12.08 -4.81 9.88
C GLU A 65 13.60 -4.62 9.99
N ASN A 66 14.23 -4.15 8.91
CA ASN A 66 15.67 -3.93 8.84
C ASN A 66 16.08 -2.50 9.20
N ASN A 67 15.16 -1.65 9.64
CA ASN A 67 15.52 -0.32 10.10
C ASN A 67 16.37 -0.41 11.37
N GLY A 68 17.50 0.30 11.38
CA GLY A 68 18.49 0.20 12.44
C GLY A 68 19.64 -0.78 12.14
N ASN A 69 19.52 -1.62 11.14
CA ASN A 69 20.60 -2.50 10.68
C ASN A 69 21.61 -1.73 9.83
N SER A 70 22.80 -2.32 9.63
CA SER A 70 23.83 -1.70 8.81
C SER A 70 23.34 -1.49 7.37
N PHE A 71 23.92 -0.51 6.68
CA PHE A 71 23.62 -0.19 5.29
C PHE A 71 23.83 -1.40 4.37
N LEU A 72 24.87 -2.19 4.59
CA LEU A 72 25.14 -3.40 3.82
C LEU A 72 24.04 -4.44 3.99
N HIS A 73 23.55 -4.61 5.21
CA HIS A 73 22.45 -5.53 5.50
C HIS A 73 21.17 -5.13 4.75
N LYS A 74 20.84 -3.83 4.76
CA LYS A 74 19.70 -3.30 4.02
C LYS A 74 19.84 -3.50 2.51
N LEU A 75 21.02 -3.27 1.95
CA LEU A 75 21.30 -3.46 0.53
C LEU A 75 21.12 -4.92 0.09
N ILE A 76 21.49 -5.87 0.94
CA ILE A 76 21.38 -7.30 0.63
C ILE A 76 19.91 -7.73 0.69
N HIS A 77 19.16 -7.31 1.70
CA HIS A 77 17.79 -7.78 1.94
C HIS A 77 16.72 -7.05 1.12
N TYR A 78 16.95 -5.81 0.75
CA TYR A 78 15.97 -5.02 0.01
C TYR A 78 15.55 -5.63 -1.33
N PRO A 79 16.47 -6.10 -2.20
CA PRO A 79 16.09 -6.76 -3.44
C PRO A 79 15.25 -8.03 -3.24
N PHE A 80 15.52 -8.81 -2.21
CA PHE A 80 14.73 -10.00 -1.87
C PHE A 80 13.32 -9.62 -1.45
N LYS A 81 13.18 -8.58 -0.65
CA LYS A 81 11.87 -8.07 -0.23
C LYS A 81 11.07 -7.53 -1.41
N LEU A 82 11.71 -6.81 -2.33
CA LEU A 82 11.06 -6.37 -3.57
C LEU A 82 10.57 -7.54 -4.41
N ARG A 83 11.36 -8.59 -4.55
CA ARG A 83 10.95 -9.79 -5.28
C ARG A 83 9.75 -10.49 -4.65
N ARG A 84 9.75 -10.62 -3.33
CA ARG A 84 8.61 -11.18 -2.58
C ARG A 84 7.37 -10.32 -2.79
N HIS A 85 7.51 -9.02 -2.70
CA HIS A 85 6.43 -8.06 -2.91
C HIS A 85 5.84 -8.18 -4.33
N LYS A 86 6.72 -8.17 -5.34
CA LYS A 86 6.32 -8.34 -6.73
C LYS A 86 5.59 -9.67 -6.98
N ARG A 87 6.12 -10.76 -6.42
CA ARG A 87 5.50 -12.08 -6.54
C ARG A 87 4.12 -12.11 -5.88
N ALA A 88 4.00 -11.55 -4.68
CA ALA A 88 2.73 -11.48 -3.97
C ALA A 88 1.69 -10.67 -4.74
N LEU A 89 2.07 -9.51 -5.28
CA LEU A 89 1.17 -8.68 -6.09
C LEU A 89 0.79 -9.34 -7.41
N ARG A 90 1.73 -10.01 -8.08
CA ARG A 90 1.42 -10.74 -9.33
C ARG A 90 0.41 -11.86 -9.13
N LYS A 91 0.45 -12.51 -7.96
CA LYS A 91 -0.51 -13.56 -7.61
C LYS A 91 -1.85 -12.97 -7.20
N LEU A 92 -1.83 -11.94 -6.36
CA LEU A 92 -3.03 -11.43 -5.70
C LEU A 92 -3.86 -10.51 -6.58
N LEU A 93 -3.23 -9.60 -7.33
CA LEU A 93 -3.96 -8.59 -8.11
C LEU A 93 -4.92 -9.20 -9.14
N PRO A 94 -4.51 -10.23 -9.92
CA PRO A 94 -5.46 -10.87 -10.83
C PRO A 94 -6.64 -11.54 -10.12
N GLU A 95 -6.41 -12.09 -8.93
CA GLU A 95 -7.49 -12.71 -8.12
C GLU A 95 -8.49 -11.67 -7.62
N LEU A 96 -8.02 -10.48 -7.26
CA LEU A 96 -8.88 -9.39 -6.80
C LEU A 96 -9.70 -8.78 -7.94
N ASN A 97 -9.25 -8.93 -9.17
CA ASN A 97 -9.93 -8.41 -10.36
C ASN A 97 -10.35 -6.93 -10.20
N ALA A 98 -9.40 -6.10 -9.76
CA ALA A 98 -9.66 -4.69 -9.48
C ALA A 98 -9.86 -3.88 -10.77
N ASP A 99 -10.70 -2.87 -10.70
CA ASP A 99 -10.83 -1.87 -11.77
C ASP A 99 -9.71 -0.84 -11.69
N VAL A 100 -9.36 -0.44 -10.46
CA VAL A 100 -8.32 0.55 -10.20
C VAL A 100 -7.43 0.07 -9.05
N VAL A 101 -6.13 0.16 -9.24
CA VAL A 101 -5.13 -0.10 -8.20
C VAL A 101 -4.38 1.20 -7.92
N ILE A 102 -4.44 1.67 -6.68
CA ILE A 102 -3.89 2.95 -6.26
C ILE A 102 -2.67 2.72 -5.38
N SER A 103 -1.58 3.39 -5.71
CA SER A 103 -0.37 3.45 -4.88
C SER A 103 -0.38 4.74 -4.06
N MET A 104 -0.17 4.62 -2.76
CA MET A 104 0.01 5.77 -1.86
C MET A 104 1.48 6.21 -1.78
N PHE A 105 2.25 5.95 -2.83
CA PHE A 105 3.66 6.31 -2.96
C PHE A 105 4.57 5.58 -1.96
N CYS A 106 4.45 4.26 -1.91
CA CYS A 106 5.32 3.39 -1.11
C CYS A 106 6.19 2.51 -2.04
N ASN A 107 6.69 1.40 -1.54
CA ASN A 107 7.61 0.54 -2.31
C ASN A 107 6.99 -0.09 -3.56
N GLU A 108 5.68 -0.18 -3.65
CA GLU A 108 4.96 -0.73 -4.81
C GLU A 108 5.02 0.16 -6.06
N VAL A 109 5.47 1.40 -5.94
CA VAL A 109 5.53 2.36 -7.06
C VAL A 109 6.28 1.80 -8.26
N SER A 110 7.40 1.13 -8.02
CA SER A 110 8.21 0.53 -9.08
C SER A 110 7.66 -0.81 -9.58
N ILE A 111 6.81 -1.46 -8.80
CA ILE A 111 6.30 -2.81 -9.07
C ILE A 111 5.00 -2.76 -9.88
N LEU A 112 4.05 -1.91 -9.48
CA LEU A 112 2.71 -1.88 -10.06
C LEU A 112 2.68 -1.69 -11.58
N PRO A 113 3.51 -0.82 -12.20
CA PRO A 113 3.49 -0.67 -13.65
C PRO A 113 3.90 -1.94 -14.40
N GLN A 114 4.60 -2.86 -13.74
CA GLN A 114 5.06 -4.12 -14.34
C GLN A 114 3.99 -5.21 -14.28
N ILE A 115 2.91 -5.00 -13.54
CA ILE A 115 1.85 -5.99 -13.37
C ILE A 115 0.68 -5.65 -14.30
N LYS A 116 0.43 -6.54 -15.25
CA LYS A 116 -0.65 -6.38 -16.23
C LYS A 116 -1.83 -7.29 -15.84
N ASP A 117 -2.71 -6.75 -15.01
CA ASP A 117 -3.90 -7.46 -14.51
C ASP A 117 -5.21 -6.89 -15.07
N GLY A 118 -5.12 -5.96 -16.03
CA GLY A 118 -6.28 -5.27 -16.59
C GLY A 118 -6.75 -4.07 -15.80
N SER A 119 -6.22 -3.82 -14.62
CA SER A 119 -6.59 -2.66 -13.80
C SER A 119 -5.86 -1.39 -14.24
N LYS A 120 -6.49 -0.25 -13.96
CA LYS A 120 -5.86 1.06 -14.12
C LYS A 120 -4.97 1.33 -12.90
N LYS A 121 -3.72 1.71 -13.14
CA LYS A 121 -2.77 2.05 -12.07
C LYS A 121 -2.78 3.55 -11.83
N VAL A 122 -2.94 3.97 -10.58
CA VAL A 122 -2.97 5.38 -10.17
C VAL A 122 -1.98 5.59 -9.04
N LEU A 123 -1.23 6.67 -9.12
CA LEU A 123 -0.31 7.10 -8.07
C LEU A 123 -0.87 8.34 -7.37
N GLU A 124 -1.09 8.24 -6.06
CA GLU A 124 -1.48 9.37 -5.22
C GLU A 124 -0.25 9.92 -4.49
N ILE A 125 0.01 11.21 -4.64
CA ILE A 125 1.11 11.90 -3.99
C ILE A 125 0.54 12.92 -3.01
N HIS A 126 0.84 12.74 -1.72
CA HIS A 126 0.33 13.58 -0.64
C HIS A 126 1.40 14.51 -0.03
N PHE A 127 2.53 14.68 -0.75
CA PHE A 127 3.62 15.56 -0.32
C PHE A 127 3.48 16.94 -0.96
N SER A 128 3.67 18.02 -0.19
CA SER A 128 3.77 19.34 -0.78
C SER A 128 5.12 19.49 -1.48
N ARG A 129 5.12 20.20 -2.61
CA ARG A 129 6.34 20.48 -3.38
C ARG A 129 7.42 21.16 -2.52
N PHE A 130 7.00 21.98 -1.57
CA PHE A 130 7.90 22.73 -0.70
C PHE A 130 8.59 21.87 0.36
N LYS A 131 7.94 20.83 0.86
CA LYS A 131 8.57 19.91 1.82
C LYS A 131 9.70 19.11 1.21
N ARG A 132 9.66 18.84 -0.09
CA ARG A 132 10.72 18.10 -0.79
C ARG A 132 12.01 18.92 -0.93
N LEU A 133 11.90 20.23 -0.95
CA LEU A 133 13.07 21.11 -1.07
C LEU A 133 13.77 21.39 0.26
N GLN A 134 13.19 20.98 1.39
CA GLN A 134 13.76 21.12 2.72
C GLN A 134 14.57 19.89 3.16
N TYR A 135 14.57 18.88 2.38
CA TYR A 135 15.34 17.65 2.59
C TYR A 135 16.31 17.45 1.42
#